data_273d5e8d44abbc322337b56902e50735
#
_entry.id   273d5e8d44abbc322337b56902e50735
#
_cell.length_a   1.000
_cell.length_b   1.000
_cell.length_c   1.000
_cell.angle_alpha   90.00
_cell.angle_beta   90.00
_cell.angle_gamma   90.00
#
_symmetry.space_group_name_H-M   'P 1'
#
loop_
_entity.id
_entity.type
_entity.pdbx_description
1 polymer ?
#
loop_
_entity_poly.entity_id
_entity_poly.type
_entity_poly.pdbx_seq_one_letter_code
_entity_poly.pdbx_strand_id
1 'polypeptide(L)'
;MYRIFIVEDDAAIAQAVCEQAASWALEARCVTDFRRVAEEAAAYDPHLILLDISLPFFDGYHWCRQIRKSSRVPIIFLSSAADNMNIVMAMNMGADDFIAKPFDRNVLMAKVQALLRRAYDFTVQPPVP
;
A
#
# COMPACT_ATOMS: atom_id res chain seq x y z
N MET A 1 -12.44 -4.44 -11.24
CA MET A 1 -11.02 -4.76 -10.95
C MET A 1 -10.47 -3.78 -9.92
N TYR A 2 -9.87 -4.28 -8.86
CA TYR A 2 -9.28 -3.41 -7.86
C TYR A 2 -7.99 -2.77 -8.35
N ARG A 3 -7.76 -1.52 -7.95
CA ARG A 3 -6.58 -0.73 -8.33
C ARG A 3 -5.63 -0.61 -7.15
N ILE A 4 -4.37 -0.93 -7.38
CA ILE A 4 -3.31 -0.89 -6.38
C ILE A 4 -2.32 0.20 -6.77
N PHE A 5 -2.05 1.15 -5.89
CA PHE A 5 -1.05 2.18 -6.10
C PHE A 5 0.24 1.80 -5.37
N ILE A 6 1.35 1.77 -6.08
CA ILE A 6 2.63 1.28 -5.55
C ILE A 6 3.59 2.46 -5.42
N VAL A 7 4.04 2.70 -4.18
CA VAL A 7 5.00 3.76 -3.86
C VAL A 7 6.28 3.10 -3.38
N GLU A 8 7.15 2.77 -4.33
CA GLU A 8 8.41 2.07 -4.13
C GLU A 8 9.44 2.65 -5.11
N ASP A 9 10.59 3.10 -4.60
CA ASP A 9 11.62 3.72 -5.43
C ASP A 9 12.62 2.71 -6.01
N ASP A 10 12.67 1.49 -5.50
CA ASP A 10 13.44 0.43 -6.15
C ASP A 10 12.64 -0.10 -7.35
N ALA A 11 13.12 0.23 -8.55
CA ALA A 11 12.41 -0.09 -9.79
C ALA A 11 12.20 -1.60 -9.97
N ALA A 12 13.16 -2.41 -9.55
CA ALA A 12 13.07 -3.87 -9.68
C ALA A 12 11.96 -4.41 -8.77
N ILE A 13 11.87 -3.92 -7.54
CA ILE A 13 10.82 -4.33 -6.59
C ILE A 13 9.47 -3.86 -7.11
N ALA A 14 9.37 -2.60 -7.52
CA ALA A 14 8.13 -2.03 -8.03
C ALA A 14 7.59 -2.83 -9.22
N GLN A 15 8.47 -3.16 -10.17
CA GLN A 15 8.08 -3.94 -11.34
C GLN A 15 7.64 -5.35 -10.96
N ALA A 16 8.37 -6.01 -10.06
CA ALA A 16 8.02 -7.35 -9.61
C ALA A 16 6.65 -7.37 -8.93
N VAL A 17 6.35 -6.36 -8.13
CA VAL A 17 5.04 -6.26 -7.46
C VAL A 17 3.93 -5.98 -8.48
N CYS A 18 4.18 -5.13 -9.47
CA CYS A 18 3.21 -4.88 -10.54
C CYS A 18 2.88 -6.16 -11.32
N GLU A 19 3.91 -6.95 -11.66
CA GLU A 19 3.71 -8.20 -12.38
C GLU A 19 2.93 -9.21 -11.54
N GLN A 20 3.26 -9.31 -10.25
CA GLN A 20 2.54 -10.19 -9.34
C GLN A 20 1.08 -9.77 -9.19
N ALA A 21 0.82 -8.47 -9.07
CA ALA A 21 -0.55 -7.96 -8.98
C ALA A 21 -1.36 -8.34 -10.23
N ALA A 22 -0.78 -8.20 -11.41
CA ALA A 22 -1.45 -8.57 -12.65
C ALA A 22 -1.83 -10.05 -12.68
N SER A 23 -0.97 -10.93 -12.14
CA SER A 23 -1.25 -12.37 -12.09
C SER A 23 -2.41 -12.70 -11.13
N TRP A 24 -2.75 -11.79 -10.22
CA TRP A 24 -3.89 -11.92 -9.30
C TRP A 24 -5.09 -11.11 -9.75
N ALA A 25 -5.14 -10.71 -11.02
CA ALA A 25 -6.23 -9.93 -11.62
C ALA A 25 -6.44 -8.57 -10.96
N LEU A 26 -5.36 -7.93 -10.53
CA LEU A 26 -5.37 -6.58 -9.98
C LEU A 26 -4.74 -5.62 -10.97
N GLU A 27 -5.26 -4.39 -11.04
CA GLU A 27 -4.60 -3.32 -11.76
C GLU A 27 -3.59 -2.66 -10.84
N ALA A 28 -2.39 -2.39 -11.32
CA ALA A 28 -1.36 -1.74 -10.52
C ALA A 28 -0.76 -0.56 -11.26
N ARG A 29 -0.46 0.50 -10.52
CA ARG A 29 0.23 1.67 -11.05
C ARG A 29 1.27 2.11 -10.05
N CYS A 30 2.47 2.44 -10.53
CA CYS A 30 3.56 2.96 -9.71
C CYS A 30 3.54 4.48 -9.73
N VAL A 31 3.96 5.09 -8.62
CA VAL A 31 4.15 6.54 -8.54
C VAL A 31 5.21 6.97 -9.56
N THR A 32 5.03 8.15 -10.14
CA THR A 32 5.99 8.70 -11.10
C THR A 32 6.81 9.84 -10.50
N ASP A 33 6.23 10.65 -9.60
CA ASP A 33 6.94 11.75 -8.94
C ASP A 33 6.84 11.58 -7.42
N PHE A 34 7.98 11.28 -6.79
CA PHE A 34 8.05 11.04 -5.35
C PHE A 34 7.86 12.31 -4.51
N ARG A 35 7.72 13.47 -5.13
CA ARG A 35 7.35 14.71 -4.45
C ARG A 35 5.83 14.94 -4.45
N ARG A 36 5.07 14.13 -5.21
CA ARG A 36 3.65 14.32 -5.42
C ARG A 36 2.85 13.04 -5.19
N VAL A 37 3.27 12.25 -4.22
CA VAL A 37 2.66 10.93 -3.96
C VAL A 37 1.17 11.05 -3.62
N ALA A 38 0.80 11.97 -2.73
CA ALA A 38 -0.58 12.13 -2.32
C ALA A 38 -1.47 12.61 -3.48
N GLU A 39 -0.95 13.50 -4.33
CA GLU A 39 -1.70 14.00 -5.49
C GLU A 39 -1.91 12.89 -6.53
N GLU A 40 -0.88 12.09 -6.81
CA GLU A 40 -1.00 10.97 -7.74
C GLU A 40 -1.94 9.90 -7.21
N ALA A 41 -1.89 9.63 -5.90
CA ALA A 41 -2.81 8.68 -5.27
C ALA A 41 -4.26 9.15 -5.40
N ALA A 42 -4.52 10.42 -5.12
CA ALA A 42 -5.87 10.97 -5.24
C ALA A 42 -6.40 10.89 -6.67
N ALA A 43 -5.53 11.18 -7.65
CA ALA A 43 -5.92 11.14 -9.06
C ALA A 43 -6.20 9.72 -9.56
N TYR A 44 -5.44 8.75 -9.10
CA TYR A 44 -5.62 7.35 -9.47
C TYR A 44 -6.82 6.72 -8.77
N ASP A 45 -7.15 7.21 -7.58
CA ASP A 45 -8.24 6.69 -6.75
C ASP A 45 -8.09 5.18 -6.51
N PRO A 46 -7.00 4.76 -5.86
CA PRO A 46 -6.75 3.33 -5.65
C PRO A 46 -7.65 2.74 -4.57
N HIS A 47 -7.79 1.43 -4.61
CA HIS A 47 -8.46 0.67 -3.56
C HIS A 47 -7.50 0.28 -2.43
N LEU A 48 -6.19 0.31 -2.70
CA LEU A 48 -5.17 -0.01 -1.72
C LEU A 48 -3.85 0.61 -2.15
N ILE A 49 -3.05 1.04 -1.18
CA ILE A 49 -1.72 1.61 -1.42
C ILE A 49 -0.66 0.75 -0.75
N LEU A 50 0.37 0.39 -1.51
CA LEU A 50 1.61 -0.19 -0.99
C LEU A 50 2.61 0.95 -0.87
N LEU A 51 3.08 1.22 0.33
CA LEU A 51 3.83 2.44 0.64
C LEU A 51 5.13 2.12 1.34
N ASP A 52 6.24 2.26 0.63
CA ASP A 52 7.56 2.10 1.20
C ASP A 52 7.84 3.21 2.22
N ILE A 53 8.58 2.87 3.27
CA ILE A 53 8.94 3.84 4.30
C ILE A 53 10.13 4.69 3.85
N SER A 54 11.19 4.06 3.33
CA SER A 54 12.38 4.78 2.85
C SER A 54 12.20 5.24 1.42
N LEU A 55 11.87 6.51 1.25
CA LEU A 55 11.60 7.12 -0.05
C LEU A 55 12.44 8.37 -0.23
N PRO A 56 12.70 8.80 -1.49
CA PRO A 56 13.33 10.10 -1.72
C PRO A 56 12.38 11.24 -1.33
N PHE A 57 12.93 12.36 -0.92
CA PHE A 57 12.29 13.62 -0.51
C PHE A 57 11.55 13.49 0.83
N PHE A 58 10.48 12.68 0.91
CA PHE A 58 9.69 12.48 2.12
C PHE A 58 9.49 10.99 2.33
N ASP A 59 9.53 10.55 3.58
CA ASP A 59 9.37 9.13 3.90
C ASP A 59 7.90 8.67 3.82
N GLY A 60 7.69 7.36 3.97
CA GLY A 60 6.36 6.78 3.92
C GLY A 60 5.45 7.27 5.03
N TYR A 61 6.00 7.59 6.21
CA TYR A 61 5.21 8.14 7.30
C TYR A 61 4.60 9.49 6.94
N HIS A 62 5.39 10.35 6.29
CA HIS A 62 4.91 11.63 5.80
C HIS A 62 3.73 11.45 4.85
N TRP A 63 3.87 10.55 3.87
CA TRP A 63 2.82 10.34 2.88
C TRP A 63 1.58 9.68 3.47
N CYS A 64 1.74 8.78 4.44
CA CYS A 64 0.60 8.21 5.15
C CYS A 64 -0.21 9.31 5.84
N ARG A 65 0.45 10.22 6.53
CA ARG A 65 -0.23 11.35 7.18
C ARG A 65 -0.94 12.24 6.16
N GLN A 66 -0.29 12.54 5.02
CA GLN A 66 -0.89 13.36 3.99
C GLN A 66 -2.14 12.69 3.37
N ILE A 67 -2.03 11.41 3.06
CA ILE A 67 -3.15 10.65 2.48
C ILE A 67 -4.31 10.58 3.47
N ARG A 68 -4.03 10.34 4.75
CA ARG A 68 -5.06 10.22 5.78
C ARG A 68 -5.84 11.51 6.04
N LYS A 69 -5.36 12.66 5.59
CA LYS A 69 -6.12 13.91 5.71
C LYS A 69 -7.42 13.88 4.89
N SER A 70 -7.46 13.10 3.82
CA SER A 70 -8.61 13.08 2.92
C SER A 70 -9.08 11.70 2.51
N SER A 71 -8.43 10.63 2.94
CA SER A 71 -8.77 9.28 2.49
C SER A 71 -8.55 8.24 3.58
N ARG A 72 -9.41 7.22 3.57
CA ARG A 72 -9.28 6.04 4.43
C ARG A 72 -8.87 4.80 3.64
N VAL A 73 -8.29 5.02 2.45
CA VAL A 73 -7.84 3.91 1.61
C VAL A 73 -6.90 3.00 2.40
N PRO A 74 -7.04 1.67 2.29
CA PRO A 74 -6.12 0.74 2.96
C PRO A 74 -4.67 0.98 2.56
N ILE A 75 -3.77 1.00 3.53
CA ILE A 75 -2.33 1.20 3.33
C ILE A 75 -1.56 0.07 3.98
N ILE A 76 -0.67 -0.56 3.20
CA ILE A 76 0.30 -1.52 3.70
C ILE A 76 1.69 -0.88 3.59
N PHE A 77 2.41 -0.76 4.71
CA PHE A 77 3.78 -0.30 4.67
C PHE A 77 4.73 -1.41 4.22
N LEU A 78 5.69 -1.04 3.36
CA LEU A 78 6.83 -1.88 3.00
C LEU A 78 8.02 -1.41 3.81
N SER A 79 8.62 -2.27 4.62
CA SER A 79 9.63 -1.89 5.60
C SER A 79 10.90 -2.70 5.42
N SER A 80 12.04 -2.04 5.27
CA SER A 80 13.34 -2.71 5.30
C SER A 80 13.87 -2.79 6.73
N ALA A 81 14.90 -3.62 6.95
CA ALA A 81 15.54 -3.72 8.26
C ALA A 81 16.16 -2.40 8.70
N ALA A 82 16.52 -1.54 7.73
CA ALA A 82 17.12 -0.23 8.01
C ALA A 82 16.11 0.82 8.47
N ASP A 83 14.81 0.58 8.28
CA ASP A 83 13.78 1.57 8.60
C ASP A 83 13.50 1.69 10.09
N ASN A 84 14.02 0.76 10.88
CA ASN A 84 13.81 0.76 12.33
C ASN A 84 12.34 0.96 12.70
N MET A 85 11.47 0.20 12.05
CA MET A 85 10.04 0.41 12.11
C MET A 85 9.47 0.07 13.48
N ASN A 86 8.69 0.98 14.01
CA ASN A 86 7.88 0.74 15.19
C ASN A 86 6.46 0.41 14.76
N ILE A 87 6.03 -0.83 14.99
CA ILE A 87 4.71 -1.30 14.58
C ILE A 87 3.60 -0.46 15.21
N VAL A 88 3.74 -0.15 16.49
CA VAL A 88 2.73 0.65 17.22
C VAL A 88 2.59 2.03 16.57
N MET A 89 3.73 2.66 16.24
CA MET A 89 3.72 3.98 15.59
C MET A 89 3.06 3.91 14.21
N ALA A 90 3.39 2.89 13.43
CA ALA A 90 2.83 2.71 12.10
C ALA A 90 1.31 2.55 12.14
N MET A 91 0.81 1.73 13.06
CA MET A 91 -0.63 1.52 13.21
C MET A 91 -1.34 2.77 13.72
N ASN A 92 -0.70 3.52 14.63
CA ASN A 92 -1.26 4.78 15.12
C ASN A 92 -1.31 5.86 14.04
N MET A 93 -0.46 5.79 13.04
CA MET A 93 -0.52 6.71 11.90
C MET A 93 -1.63 6.39 10.92
N GLY A 94 -2.29 5.25 11.08
CA GLY A 94 -3.39 4.86 10.23
C GLY A 94 -3.05 3.82 9.18
N ALA A 95 -1.89 3.14 9.31
CA ALA A 95 -1.60 1.98 8.46
C ALA A 95 -2.50 0.81 8.83
N ASP A 96 -2.85 0.01 7.83
CA ASP A 96 -3.69 -1.17 8.03
C ASP A 96 -2.87 -2.44 8.22
N ASP A 97 -1.66 -2.47 7.69
CA ASP A 97 -0.76 -3.59 7.84
C ASP A 97 0.65 -3.16 7.44
N PHE A 98 1.60 -4.06 7.58
CA PHE A 98 2.96 -3.86 7.10
C PHE A 98 3.54 -5.20 6.66
N ILE A 99 4.60 -5.15 5.85
CA ILE A 99 5.37 -6.32 5.48
C ILE A 99 6.85 -5.94 5.43
N ALA A 100 7.71 -6.80 5.99
CA ALA A 100 9.15 -6.56 6.03
C ALA A 100 9.82 -7.04 4.74
N LYS A 101 10.80 -6.29 4.28
CA LYS A 101 11.64 -6.67 3.15
C LYS A 101 12.84 -7.49 3.66
N PRO A 102 13.29 -8.50 2.92
CA PRO A 102 12.69 -9.02 1.70
C PRO A 102 11.42 -9.81 2.01
N PHE A 103 10.42 -9.68 1.17
CA PHE A 103 9.13 -10.37 1.37
C PHE A 103 8.88 -11.38 0.25
N ASP A 104 8.08 -12.40 0.58
CA ASP A 104 7.54 -13.31 -0.40
C ASP A 104 6.38 -12.61 -1.10
N ARG A 105 6.41 -12.58 -2.44
CA ARG A 105 5.38 -11.89 -3.22
C ARG A 105 4.00 -12.50 -3.04
N ASN A 106 3.92 -13.81 -2.82
CA ASN A 106 2.63 -14.46 -2.56
C ASN A 106 2.08 -14.06 -1.19
N VAL A 107 2.94 -13.90 -0.18
CA VAL A 107 2.52 -13.41 1.14
C VAL A 107 2.02 -11.97 1.02
N LEU A 108 2.71 -11.12 0.25
CA LEU A 108 2.26 -9.76 0.01
C LEU A 108 0.87 -9.75 -0.63
N MET A 109 0.66 -10.55 -1.68
CA MET A 109 -0.63 -10.61 -2.37
C MET A 109 -1.72 -11.15 -1.45
N ALA A 110 -1.41 -12.10 -0.58
CA ALA A 110 -2.38 -12.61 0.39
C ALA A 110 -2.83 -11.51 1.35
N LYS A 111 -1.90 -10.67 1.82
CA LYS A 111 -2.24 -9.51 2.67
C LYS A 111 -3.09 -8.49 1.91
N VAL A 112 -2.73 -8.21 0.65
CA VAL A 112 -3.49 -7.30 -0.21
C VAL A 112 -4.92 -7.81 -0.37
N GLN A 113 -5.10 -9.07 -0.73
CA GLN A 113 -6.43 -9.66 -0.91
C GLN A 113 -7.25 -9.62 0.37
N ALA A 114 -6.63 -9.91 1.51
CA ALA A 114 -7.33 -9.89 2.80
C ALA A 114 -7.84 -8.49 3.13
N LEU A 115 -7.03 -7.45 2.89
CA LEU A 115 -7.44 -6.08 3.15
C LEU A 115 -8.52 -5.61 2.18
N LEU A 116 -8.39 -5.94 0.90
CA LEU A 116 -9.42 -5.60 -0.09
C LEU A 116 -10.76 -6.25 0.26
N ARG A 117 -10.74 -7.51 0.67
CA ARG A 117 -11.95 -8.21 1.07
C ARG A 117 -12.59 -7.55 2.28
N ARG A 118 -11.82 -7.21 3.31
CA ARG A 118 -12.34 -6.54 4.50
C ARG A 118 -12.89 -5.16 4.20
N ALA A 119 -12.17 -4.38 3.38
CA ALA A 119 -12.53 -3.00 3.11
C ALA A 119 -13.72 -2.87 2.17
N TYR A 120 -13.86 -3.76 1.21
CA TYR A 120 -14.84 -3.59 0.13
C TYR A 120 -15.88 -4.69 0.06
N ASP A 121 -15.47 -5.95 0.19
CA ASP A 121 -16.41 -7.06 0.02
C ASP A 121 -17.26 -7.27 1.27
N PHE A 122 -16.67 -7.17 2.45
CA PHE A 122 -17.40 -7.35 3.71
C PHE A 122 -18.34 -6.21 4.03
N THR A 123 -18.06 -5.00 3.51
CA THR A 123 -18.93 -3.85 3.76
C THR A 123 -20.21 -3.89 2.95
N VAL A 124 -20.26 -4.65 1.86
CA VAL A 124 -21.44 -4.78 1.00
C VAL A 124 -22.22 -6.05 1.24
N GLN A 125 -21.69 -6.97 2.02
CA GLN A 125 -22.38 -8.21 2.35
C GLN A 125 -23.06 -8.08 3.72
N PRO A 126 -24.35 -8.47 3.84
CA PRO A 126 -24.99 -8.47 5.15
C PRO A 126 -24.28 -9.47 6.06
N PRO A 127 -24.22 -9.21 7.37
CA PRO A 127 -23.63 -10.15 8.31
C PRO A 127 -24.35 -11.48 8.21
N VAL A 128 -23.58 -12.57 8.19
CA VAL A 128 -24.16 -13.90 8.25
C VAL A 128 -24.51 -14.20 9.70
N PRO A 129 -25.75 -14.54 9.99
CA PRO A 129 -26.14 -14.88 11.36
C PRO A 129 -25.44 -16.13 11.86
#